data_16df78965975cf03d22706f9f90118c9
#
_entry.id   16df78965975cf03d22706f9f90118c9
#
_cell.length_a   1.000
_cell.length_b   1.000
_cell.length_c   1.000
_cell.angle_alpha   90.00
_cell.angle_beta   90.00
_cell.angle_gamma   90.00
#
_symmetry.space_group_name_H-M   'P 1'
#
loop_
_entity.id
_entity.type
_entity.pdbx_description
1 polymer ?
#
loop_
_entity_poly.entity_id
_entity_poly.type
_entity_poly.pdbx_seq_one_letter_code
_entity_poly.pdbx_strand_id
1 'polypeptide(L)'
;MVAITCNVNLPLLGKDSFQEVDIAGVTMPITKHGYIVKDVNILADTLRKAFKIAGSGRPGPVLVDITKDVTANLCEYEPGAADSLAKDASQDKQYSGQDIEKVLELMQKAKKPYIYVGGGAVISEAAKEVTEFAKKLDAPVCDTLMGKGAFDGHDALYTGMIGMHGTKTSN
;
A
#
# COMPACT_ATOMS: atom_id res chain seq x y z
N MET A 1 -5.68 -4.38 3.71
CA MET A 1 -6.83 -5.10 4.34
C MET A 1 -7.85 -5.43 3.27
N VAL A 2 -8.42 -6.65 3.28
CA VAL A 2 -9.62 -7.00 2.50
C VAL A 2 -10.75 -7.23 3.50
N ALA A 3 -11.83 -6.47 3.37
CA ALA A 3 -13.04 -6.61 4.17
C ALA A 3 -14.04 -7.44 3.38
N ILE A 4 -14.55 -8.51 3.99
CA ILE A 4 -15.56 -9.38 3.39
C ILE A 4 -16.86 -9.16 4.15
N THR A 5 -17.92 -8.80 3.44
CA THR A 5 -19.26 -8.59 3.97
C THR A 5 -20.27 -9.51 3.27
N CYS A 6 -21.42 -9.69 3.88
CA CYS A 6 -22.50 -10.48 3.32
C CYS A 6 -23.70 -9.60 3.05
N ASN A 7 -24.40 -9.89 1.96
CA ASN A 7 -25.60 -9.16 1.55
C ASN A 7 -26.80 -10.14 1.38
N VAL A 8 -27.96 -9.59 1.15
CA VAL A 8 -29.19 -10.35 0.91
C VAL A 8 -29.09 -11.22 -0.34
N ASN A 9 -30.09 -12.09 -0.57
CA ASN A 9 -30.21 -12.87 -1.79
C ASN A 9 -30.30 -11.97 -3.04
N LEU A 10 -29.71 -12.40 -4.15
CA LEU A 10 -29.67 -11.62 -5.39
C LEU A 10 -31.03 -11.06 -5.85
N PRO A 11 -32.18 -11.80 -5.77
CA PRO A 11 -33.50 -11.25 -6.14
C PRO A 11 -33.98 -10.10 -5.26
N LEU A 12 -33.41 -9.93 -4.07
CA LEU A 12 -33.77 -8.89 -3.10
C LEU A 12 -32.83 -7.68 -3.15
N LEU A 13 -31.68 -7.83 -3.78
CA LEU A 13 -30.64 -6.79 -3.83
C LEU A 13 -31.17 -5.54 -4.56
N GLY A 14 -31.01 -4.38 -3.92
CA GLY A 14 -31.46 -3.10 -4.44
C GLY A 14 -32.96 -2.82 -4.25
N LYS A 15 -33.64 -3.58 -3.37
CA LYS A 15 -35.08 -3.44 -3.12
C LYS A 15 -35.44 -2.94 -1.72
N ASP A 16 -34.42 -2.47 -0.98
CA ASP A 16 -34.60 -2.02 0.42
C ASP A 16 -35.22 -3.11 1.30
N SER A 17 -34.73 -4.33 1.13
CA SER A 17 -35.21 -5.51 1.83
C SER A 17 -34.69 -5.57 3.25
N PHE A 18 -35.28 -6.44 4.09
CA PHE A 18 -34.86 -6.63 5.48
C PHE A 18 -33.38 -7.01 5.57
N GLN A 19 -32.61 -6.25 6.39
CA GLN A 19 -31.15 -6.39 6.57
C GLN A 19 -30.30 -6.10 5.33
N GLU A 20 -30.87 -5.44 4.35
CA GLU A 20 -30.09 -4.92 3.22
C GLU A 20 -29.47 -3.56 3.59
N VAL A 21 -28.23 -3.37 3.17
CA VAL A 21 -27.54 -2.09 3.21
C VAL A 21 -26.66 -1.93 1.98
N ASP A 22 -26.62 -0.74 1.41
CA ASP A 22 -25.65 -0.42 0.33
C ASP A 22 -24.27 -0.21 0.94
N ILE A 23 -23.65 -1.33 1.39
CA ILE A 23 -22.32 -1.29 1.99
C ILE A 23 -21.26 -0.83 1.00
N ALA A 24 -21.45 -1.08 -0.29
CA ALA A 24 -20.54 -0.60 -1.34
C ALA A 24 -20.55 0.93 -1.42
N GLY A 25 -21.74 1.55 -1.41
CA GLY A 25 -21.87 3.01 -1.36
C GLY A 25 -21.32 3.63 -0.09
N VAL A 26 -21.61 3.03 1.07
CA VAL A 26 -21.11 3.49 2.37
C VAL A 26 -19.59 3.47 2.45
N THR A 27 -18.96 2.44 1.89
CA THR A 27 -17.50 2.24 1.98
C THR A 27 -16.71 2.86 0.84
N MET A 28 -17.36 3.31 -0.23
CA MET A 28 -16.71 3.90 -1.41
C MET A 28 -15.68 4.99 -1.07
N PRO A 29 -15.97 5.96 -0.19
CA PRO A 29 -15.03 7.05 0.11
C PRO A 29 -13.82 6.63 0.94
N ILE A 30 -13.84 5.45 1.56
CA ILE A 30 -12.79 4.96 2.47
C ILE A 30 -12.09 3.69 1.98
N THR A 31 -12.51 3.16 0.83
CA THR A 31 -11.91 1.96 0.23
C THR A 31 -11.22 2.28 -1.09
N LYS A 32 -10.21 1.50 -1.39
CA LYS A 32 -9.48 1.59 -2.66
C LYS A 32 -10.27 1.02 -3.83
N HIS A 33 -11.09 0.01 -3.55
CA HIS A 33 -12.01 -0.63 -4.49
C HIS A 33 -13.08 -1.41 -3.73
N GLY A 34 -14.25 -1.62 -4.37
CA GLY A 34 -15.34 -2.43 -3.86
C GLY A 34 -15.87 -3.40 -4.92
N TYR A 35 -16.19 -4.60 -4.50
CA TYR A 35 -16.84 -5.63 -5.31
C TYR A 35 -18.15 -6.04 -4.69
N ILE A 36 -19.17 -6.32 -5.53
CA ILE A 36 -20.37 -7.06 -5.16
C ILE A 36 -20.36 -8.35 -5.94
N VAL A 37 -20.17 -9.47 -5.26
CA VAL A 37 -20.11 -10.81 -5.86
C VAL A 37 -21.52 -11.40 -5.90
N LYS A 38 -22.00 -11.68 -7.12
CA LYS A 38 -23.35 -12.18 -7.41
C LYS A 38 -23.38 -13.58 -8.03
N ASP A 39 -22.19 -14.13 -8.29
CA ASP A 39 -22.00 -15.47 -8.87
C ASP A 39 -20.84 -16.16 -8.15
N VAL A 40 -21.08 -17.40 -7.70
CA VAL A 40 -20.07 -18.19 -6.99
C VAL A 40 -18.86 -18.52 -7.86
N ASN A 41 -19.06 -18.66 -9.18
CA ASN A 41 -17.98 -19.00 -10.11
C ASN A 41 -16.89 -17.90 -10.20
N ILE A 42 -17.24 -16.65 -9.92
CA ILE A 42 -16.28 -15.54 -9.93
C ILE A 42 -15.70 -15.22 -8.56
N LEU A 43 -16.17 -15.85 -7.48
CA LEU A 43 -15.79 -15.51 -6.11
C LEU A 43 -14.28 -15.64 -5.87
N ALA A 44 -13.69 -16.76 -6.26
CA ALA A 44 -12.27 -17.02 -6.05
C ALA A 44 -11.39 -15.99 -6.76
N ASP A 45 -11.70 -15.67 -8.01
CA ASP A 45 -10.95 -14.66 -8.79
C ASP A 45 -11.16 -13.26 -8.27
N THR A 46 -12.35 -12.94 -7.79
CA THR A 46 -12.63 -11.64 -7.16
C THR A 46 -11.82 -11.47 -5.88
N LEU A 47 -11.74 -12.50 -5.03
CA LEU A 47 -10.89 -12.47 -3.83
C LEU A 47 -9.42 -12.28 -4.19
N ARG A 48 -8.88 -13.01 -5.17
CA ARG A 48 -7.50 -12.83 -5.64
C ARG A 48 -7.26 -11.38 -6.09
N LYS A 49 -8.15 -10.83 -6.92
CA LYS A 49 -8.07 -9.44 -7.38
C LYS A 49 -8.13 -8.45 -6.22
N ALA A 50 -8.99 -8.69 -5.22
CA ALA A 50 -9.12 -7.84 -4.05
C ALA A 50 -7.81 -7.76 -3.25
N PHE A 51 -7.15 -8.90 -2.99
CA PHE A 51 -5.86 -8.92 -2.32
C PHE A 51 -4.76 -8.23 -3.15
N LYS A 52 -4.72 -8.46 -4.45
CA LYS A 52 -3.78 -7.79 -5.36
C LYS A 52 -3.96 -6.27 -5.32
N ILE A 53 -5.19 -5.78 -5.44
CA ILE A 53 -5.49 -4.34 -5.40
C ILE A 53 -5.14 -3.76 -4.03
N ALA A 54 -5.49 -4.45 -2.94
CA ALA A 54 -5.21 -3.98 -1.59
C ALA A 54 -3.71 -3.78 -1.33
N GLY A 55 -2.86 -4.63 -1.89
CA GLY A 55 -1.40 -4.58 -1.72
C GLY A 55 -0.65 -3.77 -2.78
N SER A 56 -1.27 -3.46 -3.94
CA SER A 56 -0.60 -2.79 -5.06
C SER A 56 -0.46 -1.28 -4.84
N GLY A 57 0.58 -0.66 -5.39
CA GLY A 57 0.82 0.79 -5.29
C GLY A 57 0.80 1.27 -3.83
N ARG A 58 0.04 2.32 -3.52
CA ARG A 58 -0.24 2.67 -2.11
C ARG A 58 -1.23 1.66 -1.54
N PRO A 59 -0.85 0.84 -0.56
CA PRO A 59 -1.76 -0.14 0.05
C PRO A 59 -3.00 0.53 0.66
N GLY A 60 -4.15 -0.14 0.52
CA GLY A 60 -5.41 0.39 1.02
C GLY A 60 -6.48 -0.69 1.14
N PRO A 61 -7.60 -0.43 1.86
CA PRO A 61 -8.66 -1.40 2.06
C PRO A 61 -9.45 -1.66 0.77
N VAL A 62 -9.88 -2.90 0.59
CA VAL A 62 -10.79 -3.32 -0.48
C VAL A 62 -11.97 -4.05 0.13
N LEU A 63 -13.18 -3.73 -0.32
CA LEU A 63 -14.41 -4.40 0.07
C LEU A 63 -14.74 -5.54 -0.91
N VAL A 64 -15.19 -6.67 -0.39
CA VAL A 64 -15.83 -7.74 -1.15
C VAL A 64 -17.16 -8.07 -0.47
N ASP A 65 -18.25 -7.59 -1.03
CA ASP A 65 -19.60 -7.86 -0.56
C ASP A 65 -20.16 -9.07 -1.30
N ILE A 66 -20.67 -10.06 -0.58
CA ILE A 66 -21.05 -11.37 -1.13
C ILE A 66 -22.54 -11.58 -0.87
N THR A 67 -23.33 -11.79 -1.95
CA THR A 67 -24.75 -12.13 -1.79
C THR A 67 -24.93 -13.52 -1.18
N LYS A 68 -26.03 -13.72 -0.43
CA LYS A 68 -26.32 -14.97 0.27
C LYS A 68 -26.35 -16.17 -0.68
N ASP A 69 -26.81 -16.00 -1.91
CA ASP A 69 -26.83 -17.07 -2.93
C ASP A 69 -25.43 -17.62 -3.21
N VAL A 70 -24.45 -16.75 -3.30
CA VAL A 70 -23.05 -17.11 -3.56
C VAL A 70 -22.49 -17.98 -2.44
N THR A 71 -22.89 -17.73 -1.19
CA THR A 71 -22.45 -18.53 -0.04
C THR A 71 -23.15 -19.88 0.07
N ALA A 72 -24.29 -20.06 -0.60
CA ALA A 72 -25.09 -21.28 -0.60
C ALA A 72 -24.87 -22.17 -1.82
N ASN A 73 -24.41 -21.58 -2.92
CA ASN A 73 -24.23 -22.30 -4.19
C ASN A 73 -22.90 -23.08 -4.21
N LEU A 74 -22.90 -24.14 -5.01
CA LEU A 74 -21.71 -24.97 -5.26
C LEU A 74 -21.07 -24.54 -6.58
N CYS A 75 -19.75 -24.62 -6.65
CA CYS A 75 -18.98 -24.44 -7.88
C CYS A 75 -17.82 -25.45 -7.93
N GLU A 76 -17.33 -25.72 -9.12
CA GLU A 76 -16.05 -26.40 -9.28
C GLU A 76 -14.93 -25.40 -9.00
N TYR A 77 -14.06 -25.73 -8.03
CA TYR A 77 -12.95 -24.89 -7.66
C TYR A 77 -11.64 -25.47 -8.16
N GLU A 78 -10.99 -24.73 -9.05
CA GLU A 78 -9.60 -25.00 -9.44
C GLU A 78 -8.68 -24.10 -8.65
N PRO A 79 -7.73 -24.67 -7.86
CA PRO A 79 -6.71 -23.87 -7.20
C PRO A 79 -5.90 -23.12 -8.26
N GLY A 80 -6.12 -21.82 -8.37
CA GLY A 80 -5.28 -20.96 -9.21
C GLY A 80 -3.86 -20.97 -8.67
N ALA A 81 -2.85 -20.84 -9.54
CA ALA A 81 -1.48 -20.72 -9.13
C ALA A 81 -1.31 -19.54 -8.17
N ALA A 82 -1.08 -19.81 -6.90
CA ALA A 82 -0.86 -18.79 -5.86
C ALA A 82 0.31 -17.85 -6.22
N ASP A 83 1.25 -18.36 -7.01
CA ASP A 83 2.45 -17.64 -7.43
C ASP A 83 2.20 -16.44 -8.36
N SER A 84 1.07 -16.38 -9.06
CA SER A 84 0.76 -15.23 -9.93
C SER A 84 0.42 -13.96 -9.15
N LEU A 85 -0.03 -14.08 -7.91
CA LEU A 85 -0.40 -12.95 -7.06
C LEU A 85 0.82 -12.32 -6.36
N ALA A 86 1.77 -13.16 -5.95
CA ALA A 86 2.96 -12.71 -5.27
C ALA A 86 3.95 -11.97 -6.21
N LYS A 87 4.03 -12.39 -7.47
CA LYS A 87 4.97 -11.80 -8.45
C LYS A 87 4.58 -10.42 -8.96
N ASP A 88 3.29 -10.08 -8.94
CA ASP A 88 2.81 -8.76 -9.42
C ASP A 88 2.74 -7.69 -8.32
N ALA A 89 2.82 -8.06 -7.05
CA ALA A 89 2.86 -7.12 -5.93
C ALA A 89 4.24 -6.42 -5.84
N SER A 90 5.28 -7.08 -6.29
CA SER A 90 6.61 -6.50 -6.50
C SER A 90 6.85 -6.30 -8.00
N GLN A 91 6.19 -5.31 -8.62
CA GLN A 91 6.88 -4.63 -9.69
C GLN A 91 7.98 -3.83 -9.00
N ASP A 92 9.04 -4.52 -8.59
CA ASP A 92 10.32 -3.90 -8.33
C ASP A 92 10.63 -3.09 -9.57
N LYS A 93 10.52 -1.77 -9.46
CA LYS A 93 11.07 -0.90 -10.49
C LYS A 93 12.53 -1.29 -10.55
N GLN A 94 12.88 -2.09 -11.54
CA GLN A 94 14.28 -2.42 -11.79
C GLN A 94 14.93 -1.12 -12.22
N TYR A 95 15.67 -0.52 -11.31
CA TYR A 95 16.53 0.60 -11.63
C TYR A 95 17.66 0.08 -12.52
N SER A 96 17.92 0.74 -13.63
CA SER A 96 19.05 0.40 -14.46
C SER A 96 20.36 0.78 -13.76
N GLY A 97 21.46 0.07 -14.01
CA GLY A 97 22.77 0.49 -13.53
C GLY A 97 23.11 1.93 -13.89
N GLN A 98 22.67 2.39 -15.08
CA GLN A 98 22.85 3.75 -15.56
C GLN A 98 22.10 4.81 -14.72
N ASP A 99 20.92 4.47 -14.16
CA ASP A 99 20.21 5.39 -13.27
C ASP A 99 20.94 5.56 -11.95
N ILE A 100 21.51 4.47 -11.43
CA ILE A 100 22.34 4.50 -10.22
C ILE A 100 23.61 5.32 -10.46
N GLU A 101 24.31 5.12 -11.58
CA GLU A 101 25.50 5.91 -11.95
C GLU A 101 25.21 7.41 -12.01
N LYS A 102 24.09 7.83 -12.65
CA LYS A 102 23.67 9.23 -12.68
C LYS A 102 23.42 9.81 -11.30
N VAL A 103 22.78 9.04 -10.42
CA VAL A 103 22.56 9.48 -9.03
C VAL A 103 23.89 9.65 -8.31
N LEU A 104 24.81 8.69 -8.45
CA LEU A 104 26.14 8.78 -7.84
C LEU A 104 26.94 9.99 -8.32
N GLU A 105 26.91 10.30 -9.63
CA GLU A 105 27.54 11.52 -10.18
C GLU A 105 26.97 12.78 -9.58
N LEU A 106 25.66 12.88 -9.40
CA LEU A 106 25.00 14.05 -8.80
C LEU A 106 25.41 14.18 -7.32
N MET A 107 25.48 13.07 -6.60
CA MET A 107 25.89 13.06 -5.20
C MET A 107 27.35 13.48 -5.03
N GLN A 108 28.26 13.02 -5.89
CA GLN A 108 29.68 13.40 -5.86
C GLN A 108 29.89 14.89 -6.12
N LYS A 109 29.02 15.52 -6.90
CA LYS A 109 29.04 16.96 -7.19
C LYS A 109 28.37 17.80 -6.11
N ALA A 110 27.59 17.20 -5.23
CA ALA A 110 26.85 17.89 -4.18
C ALA A 110 27.80 18.39 -3.09
N LYS A 111 27.75 19.69 -2.79
CA LYS A 111 28.55 20.31 -1.73
C LYS A 111 27.89 20.23 -0.36
N LYS A 112 26.56 20.13 -0.32
CA LYS A 112 25.74 20.08 0.89
C LYS A 112 24.59 19.10 0.67
N PRO A 113 24.88 17.78 0.67
CA PRO A 113 23.83 16.79 0.54
C PRO A 113 22.90 16.85 1.76
N TYR A 114 21.61 16.62 1.54
CA TYR A 114 20.60 16.57 2.58
C TYR A 114 19.61 15.46 2.24
N ILE A 115 19.33 14.59 3.19
CA ILE A 115 18.46 13.43 2.97
C ILE A 115 17.07 13.74 3.51
N TYR A 116 16.08 13.58 2.66
CA TYR A 116 14.67 13.76 2.97
C TYR A 116 13.95 12.42 2.92
N VAL A 117 13.53 11.90 4.08
CA VAL A 117 12.97 10.56 4.22
C VAL A 117 11.46 10.62 4.33
N GLY A 118 10.78 9.88 3.45
CA GLY A 118 9.34 9.77 3.41
C GLY A 118 8.81 8.41 3.88
N GLY A 119 7.49 8.25 3.88
CA GLY A 119 6.81 7.02 4.29
C GLY A 119 7.17 5.77 3.47
N GLY A 120 7.70 5.96 2.26
CA GLY A 120 8.20 4.84 1.44
C GLY A 120 9.33 4.07 2.12
N ALA A 121 10.23 4.75 2.82
CA ALA A 121 11.32 4.11 3.56
C ALA A 121 10.81 3.27 4.74
N VAL A 122 9.72 3.69 5.39
CA VAL A 122 9.07 2.92 6.46
C VAL A 122 8.37 1.69 5.88
N ILE A 123 7.62 1.87 4.77
CA ILE A 123 6.85 0.78 4.13
C ILE A 123 7.78 -0.30 3.56
N SER A 124 8.95 0.10 3.04
CA SER A 124 9.96 -0.83 2.51
C SER A 124 10.90 -1.39 3.57
N GLU A 125 10.71 -1.03 4.85
CA GLU A 125 11.57 -1.44 5.97
C GLU A 125 13.06 -1.07 5.79
N ALA A 126 13.34 0.02 5.05
CA ALA A 126 14.68 0.44 4.65
C ALA A 126 15.41 1.32 5.70
N ALA A 127 15.01 1.27 6.97
CA ALA A 127 15.59 2.12 8.03
C ALA A 127 17.11 1.90 8.21
N LYS A 128 17.55 0.65 8.09
CA LYS A 128 18.97 0.30 8.19
C LYS A 128 19.77 0.87 7.02
N GLU A 129 19.28 0.69 5.81
CA GLU A 129 19.92 1.18 4.58
C GLU A 129 19.97 2.71 4.56
N VAL A 130 18.91 3.39 4.99
CA VAL A 130 18.87 4.85 5.13
C VAL A 130 19.94 5.33 6.12
N THR A 131 20.07 4.63 7.25
CA THR A 131 21.06 4.97 8.26
C THR A 131 22.50 4.79 7.75
N GLU A 132 22.77 3.66 7.10
CA GLU A 132 24.10 3.39 6.51
C GLU A 132 24.43 4.38 5.41
N PHE A 133 23.46 4.74 4.59
CA PHE A 133 23.60 5.70 3.51
C PHE A 133 23.90 7.11 4.04
N ALA A 134 23.14 7.57 5.03
CA ALA A 134 23.35 8.86 5.67
C ALA A 134 24.75 8.99 6.28
N LYS A 135 25.22 7.95 6.97
CA LYS A 135 26.54 7.91 7.57
C LYS A 135 27.68 7.88 6.54
N LYS A 136 27.48 7.16 5.42
CA LYS A 136 28.47 7.15 4.32
C LYS A 136 28.61 8.49 3.62
N LEU A 137 27.51 9.24 3.52
CA LEU A 137 27.49 10.57 2.91
C LEU A 137 27.86 11.69 3.86
N ASP A 138 27.88 11.40 5.16
CA ASP A 138 27.94 12.42 6.23
C ASP A 138 26.89 13.52 6.00
N ALA A 139 25.66 13.10 5.68
CA ALA A 139 24.58 13.98 5.27
C ALA A 139 23.49 14.07 6.35
N PRO A 140 23.06 15.29 6.71
CA PRO A 140 21.92 15.47 7.61
C PRO A 140 20.65 14.84 7.04
N VAL A 141 19.79 14.36 7.94
CA VAL A 141 18.54 13.67 7.62
C VAL A 141 17.36 14.39 8.25
N CYS A 142 16.31 14.63 7.45
CA CYS A 142 15.00 14.99 7.96
C CYS A 142 13.95 14.00 7.50
N ASP A 143 12.83 13.94 8.19
CA ASP A 143 11.71 13.09 7.81
C ASP A 143 10.40 13.87 7.57
N THR A 144 9.49 13.25 6.82
CA THR A 144 8.09 13.65 6.84
C THR A 144 7.41 13.04 8.05
N LEU A 145 6.16 13.46 8.34
CA LEU A 145 5.33 12.79 9.34
C LEU A 145 5.19 11.29 9.06
N MET A 146 5.04 10.90 7.78
CA MET A 146 4.93 9.50 7.36
C MET A 146 6.29 8.77 7.31
N GLY A 147 7.39 9.49 7.31
CA GLY A 147 8.76 8.95 7.35
C GLY A 147 9.30 8.70 8.75
N LYS A 148 8.54 9.10 9.78
CA LYS A 148 8.96 8.89 11.17
C LYS A 148 9.19 7.41 11.48
N GLY A 149 10.34 7.14 12.12
CA GLY A 149 10.78 5.78 12.42
C GLY A 149 11.71 5.16 11.37
N ALA A 150 11.91 5.82 10.22
CA ALA A 150 12.88 5.37 9.21
C ALA A 150 14.33 5.77 9.54
N PHE A 151 14.53 6.70 10.46
CA PHE A 151 15.85 7.14 10.94
C PHE A 151 15.80 7.38 12.45
N ASP A 152 16.89 7.11 13.16
CA ASP A 152 16.95 7.29 14.60
C ASP A 152 16.92 8.80 14.96
N GLY A 153 15.91 9.21 15.72
CA GLY A 153 15.74 10.59 16.17
C GLY A 153 16.81 11.07 17.16
N HIS A 154 17.63 10.18 17.69
CA HIS A 154 18.76 10.52 18.59
C HIS A 154 20.11 10.56 17.86
N ASP A 155 20.16 10.19 16.59
CA ASP A 155 21.39 10.26 15.79
C ASP A 155 21.78 11.73 15.55
N ALA A 156 23.08 12.02 15.59
CA ALA A 156 23.61 13.37 15.40
C ALA A 156 23.31 13.98 14.03
N LEU A 157 23.05 13.16 13.03
CA LEU A 157 22.66 13.59 11.68
C LEU A 157 21.16 13.93 11.58
N TYR A 158 20.34 13.56 12.57
CA TYR A 158 18.92 13.83 12.51
C TYR A 158 18.60 15.30 12.84
N THR A 159 17.94 15.99 11.92
CA THR A 159 17.58 17.42 12.06
C THR A 159 16.12 17.64 12.46
N GLY A 160 15.32 16.58 12.48
CA GLY A 160 13.90 16.64 12.84
C GLY A 160 12.96 16.47 11.65
N MET A 161 11.68 16.69 11.91
CA MET A 161 10.64 16.64 10.89
C MET A 161 10.62 17.93 10.07
N ILE A 162 10.32 17.81 8.77
CA ILE A 162 10.07 18.94 7.88
C ILE A 162 8.56 19.23 7.76
N GLY A 163 8.21 20.44 7.39
CA GLY A 163 6.84 20.88 7.12
C GLY A 163 6.29 21.82 8.21
N MET A 164 4.98 22.09 8.17
CA MET A 164 4.30 23.09 9.01
C MET A 164 4.56 22.91 10.52
N HIS A 165 4.69 21.67 10.98
CA HIS A 165 5.01 21.32 12.36
C HIS A 165 6.45 20.81 12.53
N GLY A 166 7.30 21.10 11.56
CA GLY A 166 8.69 20.68 11.56
C GLY A 166 9.61 21.54 12.40
N THR A 167 10.84 21.09 12.54
CA THR A 167 11.88 21.87 13.22
C THR A 167 12.35 23.03 12.34
N LYS A 168 12.86 24.09 12.98
CA LYS A 168 13.46 25.21 12.26
C LYS A 168 14.70 24.79 11.44
N THR A 169 15.40 23.76 11.91
CA THR A 169 16.60 23.24 11.24
C THR A 169 16.26 22.48 9.96
N SER A 170 15.14 21.76 9.95
CA SER A 170 14.71 20.97 8.79
C SER A 170 13.99 21.79 7.73
N ASN A 171 13.39 22.93 8.06
CA ASN A 171 12.73 23.85 7.15
C ASN A 171 13.70 24.90 6.61
#